data_09703108cd8367ffebc2f285e76e23e4
#
_entry.id   09703108cd8367ffebc2f285e76e23e4
#
_cell.length_a   1.000
_cell.length_b   1.000
_cell.length_c   1.000
_cell.angle_alpha   90.00
_cell.angle_beta   90.00
_cell.angle_gamma   90.00
#
_symmetry.space_group_name_H-M   'P 1'
#
loop_
_entity.id
_entity.type
_entity.pdbx_description
1 polymer ?
#
loop_
_entity_poly.entity_id
_entity_poly.type
_entity_poly.pdbx_seq_one_letter_code
_entity_poly.pdbx_strand_id
1 'polypeptide(L)'
;GIAHRLIMEVLEEKGALGNAIGVSPVGCSIVAHQFMNVDMMESPHGRAPAVASGIKRVHPDSYVFTYQGDGDLASIGTGEIIHAAHRGEKFCTFFINNAIFGMTGGQMAPTSLIGQKTTTSVEGRTVEQAGAPLRISEMLATIDGAVYVERVSLHSPAEVRKAKKAIRTAFEVQEKKLGFAFVEFLSTCPTNWGLSPVAALDF
;
A
#
# COMPACT_ATOMS: atom_id res chain seq x y z
N GLY A 1 2.79 3.46 -11.54
CA GLY A 1 2.92 4.84 -11.99
C GLY A 1 1.94 5.81 -11.36
N ILE A 2 0.63 5.55 -11.39
CA ILE A 2 -0.37 6.55 -10.97
C ILE A 2 -0.30 6.81 -9.46
N ALA A 3 -0.27 5.77 -8.62
CA ALA A 3 -0.31 5.94 -7.17
C ALA A 3 0.84 6.80 -6.63
N HIS A 4 2.09 6.49 -6.97
CA HIS A 4 3.23 7.28 -6.46
C HIS A 4 3.27 8.70 -7.06
N ARG A 5 2.82 8.90 -8.30
CA ARG A 5 2.63 10.24 -8.85
C ARG A 5 1.64 11.05 -8.00
N LEU A 6 0.48 10.48 -7.62
CA LEU A 6 -0.52 11.17 -6.80
C LEU A 6 0.00 11.51 -5.40
N ILE A 7 0.81 10.62 -4.80
CA ILE A 7 1.45 10.88 -3.50
C ILE A 7 2.37 12.09 -3.61
N MET A 8 3.21 12.13 -4.65
CA MET A 8 4.12 13.25 -4.88
C MET A 8 3.37 14.56 -5.16
N GLU A 9 2.32 14.53 -5.98
CA GLU A 9 1.48 15.71 -6.25
C GLU A 9 0.86 16.28 -4.95
N VAL A 10 0.38 15.42 -4.06
CA VAL A 10 -0.21 15.87 -2.79
C VAL A 10 0.85 16.45 -1.84
N LEU A 11 2.04 15.84 -1.76
CA LEU A 11 3.13 16.39 -0.96
C LEU A 11 3.67 17.71 -1.52
N GLU A 12 3.72 17.86 -2.85
CA GLU A 12 4.08 19.11 -3.52
C GLU A 12 3.04 20.22 -3.23
N GLU A 13 1.74 19.92 -3.38
CA GLU A 13 0.65 20.85 -3.04
C GLU A 13 0.68 21.31 -1.59
N LYS A 14 1.20 20.49 -0.69
CA LYS A 14 1.40 20.81 0.74
C LYS A 14 2.72 21.53 1.03
N GLY A 15 3.59 21.70 0.04
CA GLY A 15 4.94 22.24 0.24
C GLY A 15 5.83 21.33 1.09
N ALA A 16 5.58 20.01 1.10
CA ALA A 16 6.12 19.07 2.04
C ALA A 16 7.23 18.17 1.47
N LEU A 17 7.63 18.32 0.19
CA LEU A 17 8.63 17.45 -0.44
C LEU A 17 9.95 17.41 0.32
N GLY A 18 10.43 18.55 0.83
CA GLY A 18 11.66 18.63 1.63
C GLY A 18 11.52 18.19 3.09
N ASN A 19 10.33 17.75 3.52
CA ASN A 19 10.05 17.28 4.89
C ASN A 19 9.24 15.97 4.88
N ALA A 20 9.40 15.16 3.84
CA ALA A 20 8.72 13.88 3.71
C ALA A 20 9.72 12.73 3.63
N ILE A 21 9.44 11.65 4.32
CA ILE A 21 10.26 10.44 4.37
C ILE A 21 9.39 9.24 4.02
N GLY A 22 9.68 8.61 2.89
CA GLY A 22 9.02 7.39 2.45
C GLY A 22 9.80 6.14 2.87
N VAL A 23 9.10 5.07 3.17
CA VAL A 23 9.68 3.75 3.43
C VAL A 23 9.15 2.75 2.42
N SER A 24 10.04 2.17 1.61
CA SER A 24 9.72 1.13 0.64
C SER A 24 10.40 -0.19 1.01
N PRO A 25 9.62 -1.27 1.20
CA PRO A 25 10.18 -2.59 1.47
C PRO A 25 10.48 -3.37 0.19
N VAL A 26 10.99 -4.58 0.37
CA VAL A 26 11.24 -5.53 -0.72
C VAL A 26 9.96 -5.82 -1.51
N GLY A 27 10.10 -5.97 -2.81
CA GLY A 27 9.04 -6.16 -3.80
C GLY A 27 9.07 -5.06 -4.85
N CYS A 28 8.06 -4.96 -5.73
CA CYS A 28 8.03 -3.93 -6.78
C CYS A 28 8.08 -2.50 -6.20
N SER A 29 7.67 -2.31 -4.96
CA SER A 29 7.71 -1.02 -4.27
C SER A 29 9.12 -0.52 -3.95
N ILE A 30 10.12 -1.42 -3.90
CA ILE A 30 11.49 -1.01 -3.55
C ILE A 30 12.06 0.01 -4.56
N VAL A 31 11.68 -0.11 -5.83
CA VAL A 31 12.15 0.83 -6.87
C VAL A 31 11.45 2.19 -6.82
N ALA A 32 10.51 2.39 -5.91
CA ALA A 32 9.78 3.67 -5.79
C ALA A 32 10.72 4.86 -5.49
N HIS A 33 11.85 4.61 -4.80
CA HIS A 33 12.85 5.64 -4.54
C HIS A 33 13.40 6.32 -5.81
N GLN A 34 13.34 5.63 -6.96
CA GLN A 34 13.78 6.19 -8.25
C GLN A 34 12.76 7.17 -8.86
N PHE A 35 11.54 7.21 -8.33
CA PHE A 35 10.40 7.95 -8.90
C PHE A 35 9.72 8.90 -7.92
N MET A 36 10.19 8.94 -6.66
CA MET A 36 9.67 9.83 -5.63
C MET A 36 10.72 10.86 -5.24
N ASN A 37 10.38 12.14 -5.35
CA ASN A 37 11.28 13.26 -5.03
C ASN A 37 11.18 13.66 -3.55
N VAL A 38 11.44 12.69 -2.68
CA VAL A 38 11.49 12.83 -1.22
C VAL A 38 12.59 11.93 -0.67
N ASP A 39 12.96 12.08 0.58
CA ASP A 39 13.86 11.12 1.22
C ASP A 39 13.20 9.74 1.29
N MET A 40 13.91 8.72 0.83
CA MET A 40 13.42 7.35 0.81
C MET A 40 14.36 6.43 1.58
N MET A 41 13.77 5.55 2.38
CA MET A 41 14.48 4.50 3.09
C MET A 41 13.97 3.13 2.65
N GLU A 42 14.89 2.24 2.31
CA GLU A 42 14.57 0.83 2.08
C GLU A 42 14.46 0.09 3.41
N SER A 43 13.54 -0.85 3.48
CA SER A 43 13.38 -1.71 4.65
C SER A 43 13.40 -3.19 4.27
N PRO A 44 13.76 -4.08 5.21
CA PRO A 44 13.57 -5.51 5.03
C PRO A 44 12.10 -5.83 4.71
N HIS A 45 11.87 -6.95 4.03
CA HIS A 45 10.55 -7.42 3.61
C HIS A 45 9.58 -7.51 4.80
N GLY A 46 8.43 -6.88 4.68
CA GLY A 46 7.39 -6.81 5.72
C GLY A 46 7.65 -5.84 6.86
N ARG A 47 8.80 -5.15 6.90
CA ARG A 47 9.21 -4.36 8.07
C ARG A 47 9.03 -2.84 7.91
N ALA A 48 8.46 -2.39 6.79
CA ALA A 48 8.27 -0.96 6.56
C ALA A 48 7.48 -0.25 7.67
N PRO A 49 6.39 -0.81 8.23
CA PRO A 49 5.67 -0.15 9.32
C PRO A 49 6.51 -0.01 10.60
N ALA A 50 7.37 -0.98 10.90
CA ALA A 50 8.28 -0.91 12.06
C ALA A 50 9.34 0.17 11.87
N VAL A 51 9.93 0.25 10.67
CA VAL A 51 10.91 1.29 10.31
C VAL A 51 10.26 2.66 10.35
N ALA A 52 9.08 2.83 9.73
CA ALA A 52 8.32 4.07 9.75
C ALA A 52 7.96 4.53 11.16
N SER A 53 7.60 3.60 12.07
CA SER A 53 7.38 3.90 13.49
C SER A 53 8.63 4.50 14.15
N GLY A 54 9.82 3.92 13.88
CA GLY A 54 11.09 4.44 14.37
C GLY A 54 11.39 5.84 13.83
N ILE A 55 11.27 6.02 12.51
CA ILE A 55 11.50 7.32 11.85
C ILE A 55 10.55 8.38 12.44
N LYS A 56 9.26 8.07 12.54
CA LYS A 56 8.26 9.03 13.04
C LYS A 56 8.50 9.47 14.48
N ARG A 57 9.12 8.64 15.30
CA ARG A 57 9.48 8.99 16.69
C ARG A 57 10.65 9.95 16.79
N VAL A 58 11.62 9.87 15.88
CA VAL A 58 12.78 10.79 15.85
C VAL A 58 12.53 12.02 14.97
N HIS A 59 11.59 11.93 14.03
CA HIS A 59 11.14 13.02 13.16
C HIS A 59 9.63 13.23 13.29
N PRO A 60 9.14 13.71 14.47
CA PRO A 60 7.70 13.77 14.77
C PRO A 60 6.90 14.72 13.86
N ASP A 61 7.55 15.70 13.27
CA ASP A 61 6.91 16.73 12.45
C ASP A 61 7.08 16.48 10.93
N SER A 62 7.87 15.47 10.53
CA SER A 62 7.99 15.07 9.13
C SER A 62 6.80 14.26 8.66
N TYR A 63 6.47 14.35 7.37
CA TYR A 63 5.52 13.45 6.72
C TYR A 63 6.18 12.09 6.52
N VAL A 64 5.75 11.09 7.25
CA VAL A 64 6.27 9.73 7.13
C VAL A 64 5.21 8.84 6.50
N PHE A 65 5.59 8.06 5.50
CA PHE A 65 4.68 7.11 4.86
C PHE A 65 5.39 5.82 4.47
N THR A 66 4.64 4.72 4.40
CA THR A 66 5.10 3.48 3.78
C THR A 66 4.43 3.27 2.42
N TYR A 67 5.14 2.68 1.48
CA TYR A 67 4.63 2.34 0.16
C TYR A 67 4.86 0.84 -0.10
N GLN A 68 3.82 0.02 0.06
CA GLN A 68 3.94 -1.43 0.18
C GLN A 68 3.01 -2.17 -0.78
N GLY A 69 3.49 -3.27 -1.35
CA GLY A 69 2.68 -4.21 -2.11
C GLY A 69 1.99 -5.26 -1.22
N ASP A 70 1.06 -6.00 -1.80
CA ASP A 70 0.28 -7.04 -1.11
C ASP A 70 1.14 -8.25 -0.69
N GLY A 71 2.10 -8.64 -1.51
CA GLY A 71 3.05 -9.69 -1.15
C GLY A 71 3.98 -9.31 0.01
N ASP A 72 4.13 -8.03 0.28
CA ASP A 72 4.86 -7.51 1.42
C ASP A 72 3.95 -7.35 2.64
N LEU A 73 3.01 -6.43 2.58
CA LEU A 73 2.17 -6.01 3.70
C LEU A 73 1.20 -7.11 4.15
N ALA A 74 0.52 -7.75 3.19
CA ALA A 74 -0.52 -8.75 3.49
C ALA A 74 0.04 -10.17 3.68
N SER A 75 1.34 -10.36 3.56
CA SER A 75 2.04 -11.64 3.77
C SER A 75 2.97 -11.53 4.97
N ILE A 76 4.26 -11.35 4.73
CA ILE A 76 5.27 -11.32 5.79
C ILE A 76 5.13 -10.12 6.74
N GLY A 77 4.51 -9.01 6.29
CA GLY A 77 4.31 -7.78 7.06
C GLY A 77 2.99 -7.66 7.81
N THR A 78 2.15 -8.70 7.83
CA THR A 78 0.81 -8.62 8.43
C THR A 78 0.86 -8.26 9.92
N GLY A 79 1.80 -8.81 10.67
CA GLY A 79 1.97 -8.49 12.10
C GLY A 79 2.36 -7.03 12.32
N GLU A 80 3.28 -6.52 11.53
CA GLU A 80 3.80 -5.15 11.64
C GLU A 80 2.72 -4.10 11.36
N ILE A 81 1.90 -4.30 10.34
CA ILE A 81 0.84 -3.34 10.01
C ILE A 81 -0.27 -3.35 11.06
N ILE A 82 -0.65 -4.52 11.57
CA ILE A 82 -1.63 -4.63 12.67
C ILE A 82 -1.14 -3.90 13.90
N HIS A 83 0.12 -4.12 14.31
CA HIS A 83 0.68 -3.46 15.49
C HIS A 83 0.89 -1.95 15.29
N ALA A 84 1.23 -1.49 14.10
CA ALA A 84 1.30 -0.06 13.81
C ALA A 84 -0.08 0.60 13.92
N ALA A 85 -1.10 -0.02 13.33
CA ALA A 85 -2.49 0.43 13.44
C ALA A 85 -2.99 0.41 14.89
N HIS A 86 -2.74 -0.70 15.63
CA HIS A 86 -3.14 -0.85 17.03
C HIS A 86 -2.54 0.26 17.93
N ARG A 87 -1.27 0.60 17.74
CA ARG A 87 -0.64 1.69 18.49
C ARG A 87 -1.06 3.08 18.03
N GLY A 88 -1.85 3.20 16.95
CA GLY A 88 -2.23 4.48 16.37
C GLY A 88 -1.02 5.31 15.96
N GLU A 89 -0.02 4.67 15.34
CA GLU A 89 1.20 5.34 14.87
C GLU A 89 0.87 6.48 13.91
N LYS A 90 1.60 7.59 14.03
CA LYS A 90 1.25 8.84 13.32
C LYS A 90 1.91 8.92 11.94
N PHE A 91 1.79 7.86 11.14
CA PHE A 91 2.22 7.85 9.75
C PHE A 91 1.14 7.26 8.84
N CYS A 92 1.32 7.41 7.52
CA CYS A 92 0.40 6.89 6.51
C CYS A 92 0.95 5.61 5.89
N THR A 93 0.10 4.64 5.59
CA THR A 93 0.45 3.50 4.74
C THR A 93 -0.32 3.56 3.43
N PHE A 94 0.42 3.53 2.32
CA PHE A 94 -0.09 3.41 0.96
C PHE A 94 0.13 1.99 0.47
N PHE A 95 -0.95 1.24 0.38
CA PHE A 95 -0.96 -0.19 0.11
C PHE A 95 -1.39 -0.46 -1.33
N ILE A 96 -0.50 -1.02 -2.14
CA ILE A 96 -0.75 -1.38 -3.53
C ILE A 96 -1.17 -2.84 -3.59
N ASN A 97 -2.46 -3.07 -3.76
CA ASN A 97 -3.04 -4.40 -3.88
C ASN A 97 -3.29 -4.73 -5.35
N ASN A 98 -2.48 -5.61 -5.91
CA ASN A 98 -2.63 -6.13 -7.27
C ASN A 98 -2.90 -7.63 -7.30
N ALA A 99 -3.23 -8.23 -6.16
CA ALA A 99 -3.66 -9.60 -5.98
C ALA A 99 -2.64 -10.67 -6.46
N ILE A 100 -1.33 -10.34 -6.49
CA ILE A 100 -0.29 -11.28 -6.96
C ILE A 100 1.11 -10.84 -6.52
N PHE A 101 2.04 -11.78 -6.28
CA PHE A 101 3.45 -11.47 -6.12
C PHE A 101 4.07 -11.07 -7.46
N GLY A 102 4.15 -9.76 -7.73
CA GLY A 102 4.57 -9.25 -9.04
C GLY A 102 6.05 -9.47 -9.35
N MET A 103 6.96 -9.09 -8.44
CA MET A 103 8.40 -9.09 -8.68
C MET A 103 8.98 -10.48 -8.90
N THR A 104 8.49 -11.48 -8.18
CA THR A 104 9.06 -12.84 -8.16
C THR A 104 8.49 -13.78 -9.23
N GLY A 105 7.57 -13.31 -10.06
CA GLY A 105 7.07 -14.07 -11.21
C GLY A 105 5.64 -14.58 -11.09
N GLY A 106 4.77 -13.89 -10.35
CA GLY A 106 3.33 -14.12 -10.40
C GLY A 106 2.81 -15.25 -9.51
N GLN A 107 3.40 -15.43 -8.32
CA GLN A 107 2.86 -16.37 -7.33
C GLN A 107 1.58 -15.82 -6.68
N MET A 108 0.79 -16.72 -6.13
CA MET A 108 -0.42 -16.39 -5.40
C MET A 108 -0.09 -15.59 -4.14
N ALA A 109 -0.67 -14.40 -4.01
CA ALA A 109 -0.61 -13.57 -2.82
C ALA A 109 -1.76 -13.89 -1.85
N PRO A 110 -1.68 -13.50 -0.57
CA PRO A 110 -2.82 -13.64 0.35
C PRO A 110 -4.09 -12.94 -0.14
N THR A 111 -3.94 -11.89 -0.94
CA THR A 111 -5.02 -11.09 -1.53
C THR A 111 -5.54 -11.61 -2.88
N SER A 112 -4.91 -12.62 -3.48
CA SER A 112 -5.36 -13.18 -4.77
C SER A 112 -6.81 -13.64 -4.71
N LEU A 113 -7.56 -13.37 -5.78
CA LEU A 113 -8.99 -13.64 -5.84
C LEU A 113 -9.29 -15.14 -6.00
N ILE A 114 -10.49 -15.57 -5.58
CA ILE A 114 -10.96 -16.93 -5.84
C ILE A 114 -11.08 -17.13 -7.36
N GLY A 115 -10.55 -18.25 -7.85
CA GLY A 115 -10.46 -18.56 -9.27
C GLY A 115 -9.28 -17.91 -10.01
N GLN A 116 -8.56 -16.98 -9.39
CA GLN A 116 -7.41 -16.34 -10.02
C GLN A 116 -6.28 -17.35 -10.23
N LYS A 117 -5.86 -17.47 -11.48
CA LYS A 117 -4.71 -18.30 -11.87
C LYS A 117 -3.41 -17.57 -11.62
N THR A 118 -2.45 -18.25 -11.03
CA THR A 118 -1.11 -17.75 -10.73
C THR A 118 -0.08 -18.85 -10.98
N THR A 119 1.21 -18.54 -10.91
CA THR A 119 2.26 -19.55 -11.10
C THR A 119 2.27 -20.63 -10.00
N THR A 120 1.70 -20.36 -8.84
CA THR A 120 1.55 -21.32 -7.73
C THR A 120 0.10 -21.79 -7.52
N SER A 121 -0.84 -21.35 -8.36
CA SER A 121 -2.25 -21.75 -8.37
C SER A 121 -2.73 -21.82 -9.80
N VAL A 122 -2.22 -22.81 -10.56
CA VAL A 122 -2.39 -22.94 -12.01
C VAL A 122 -3.86 -23.16 -12.39
N GLU A 123 -4.59 -23.93 -11.60
CA GLU A 123 -6.04 -24.16 -11.79
C GLU A 123 -6.93 -23.06 -11.22
N GLY A 124 -6.32 -22.06 -10.57
CA GLY A 124 -7.01 -20.99 -9.87
C GLY A 124 -7.09 -21.23 -8.36
N ARG A 125 -7.13 -20.14 -7.58
CA ARG A 125 -7.25 -20.22 -6.12
C ARG A 125 -8.61 -20.78 -5.72
N THR A 126 -8.63 -21.75 -4.82
CA THR A 126 -9.85 -22.21 -4.15
C THR A 126 -9.78 -21.97 -2.64
N VAL A 127 -10.95 -21.92 -2.00
CA VAL A 127 -11.04 -21.72 -0.54
C VAL A 127 -10.46 -22.92 0.20
N GLU A 128 -10.64 -24.13 -0.33
CA GLU A 128 -10.16 -25.37 0.28
C GLU A 128 -8.63 -25.45 0.32
N GLN A 129 -7.98 -24.92 -0.72
CA GLN A 129 -6.52 -25.00 -0.84
C GLN A 129 -5.79 -23.85 -0.14
N ALA A 130 -6.35 -22.64 -0.18
CA ALA A 130 -5.63 -21.43 0.23
C ALA A 130 -6.47 -20.43 1.03
N GLY A 131 -7.66 -20.83 1.46
CA GLY A 131 -8.57 -19.93 2.16
C GLY A 131 -9.09 -18.77 1.30
N ALA A 132 -9.97 -17.96 1.88
CA ALA A 132 -10.47 -16.73 1.24
C ALA A 132 -9.37 -15.65 1.14
N PRO A 133 -9.48 -14.72 0.19
CA PRO A 133 -8.59 -13.57 0.09
C PRO A 133 -8.57 -12.74 1.39
N LEU A 134 -7.38 -12.34 1.81
CA LEU A 134 -7.21 -11.54 3.01
C LEU A 134 -7.68 -10.09 2.76
N ARG A 135 -8.57 -9.60 3.60
CA ARG A 135 -9.19 -8.27 3.49
C ARG A 135 -8.53 -7.31 4.47
N ILE A 136 -7.40 -6.73 4.07
CA ILE A 136 -6.58 -5.89 4.94
C ILE A 136 -7.33 -4.63 5.40
N SER A 137 -8.01 -3.92 4.50
CA SER A 137 -8.75 -2.71 4.87
C SER A 137 -9.82 -3.00 5.92
N GLU A 138 -10.60 -4.07 5.74
CA GLU A 138 -11.64 -4.48 6.69
C GLU A 138 -11.05 -4.87 8.05
N MET A 139 -9.93 -5.60 8.05
CA MET A 139 -9.23 -5.94 9.30
C MET A 139 -8.75 -4.69 10.04
N LEU A 140 -8.08 -3.76 9.33
CA LEU A 140 -7.57 -2.55 9.96
C LEU A 140 -8.69 -1.62 10.43
N ALA A 141 -9.82 -1.59 9.73
CA ALA A 141 -10.99 -0.79 10.12
C ALA A 141 -11.63 -1.23 11.46
N THR A 142 -11.29 -2.41 11.97
CA THR A 142 -11.74 -2.87 13.29
C THR A 142 -10.82 -2.44 14.44
N ILE A 143 -9.72 -1.76 14.13
CA ILE A 143 -8.68 -1.37 15.10
C ILE A 143 -8.82 0.12 15.42
N ASP A 144 -9.08 0.46 16.67
CA ASP A 144 -9.35 1.85 17.13
C ASP A 144 -8.23 2.85 16.76
N GLY A 145 -6.98 2.39 16.73
CA GLY A 145 -5.83 3.24 16.36
C GLY A 145 -5.76 3.58 14.87
N ALA A 146 -6.46 2.84 14.00
CA ALA A 146 -6.58 3.11 12.58
C ALA A 146 -7.75 4.08 12.33
N VAL A 147 -7.50 5.37 12.48
CA VAL A 147 -8.53 6.41 12.44
C VAL A 147 -9.00 6.76 11.02
N TYR A 148 -8.27 6.32 10.01
CA TYR A 148 -8.65 6.48 8.62
C TYR A 148 -8.22 5.25 7.82
N VAL A 149 -9.20 4.58 7.22
CA VAL A 149 -9.00 3.43 6.33
C VAL A 149 -9.88 3.62 5.11
N GLU A 150 -9.28 3.68 3.93
CA GLU A 150 -10.02 3.81 2.68
C GLU A 150 -9.44 2.89 1.60
N ARG A 151 -10.32 2.30 0.78
CA ARG A 151 -9.97 1.57 -0.43
C ARG A 151 -10.39 2.37 -1.65
N VAL A 152 -9.46 2.57 -2.57
CA VAL A 152 -9.66 3.32 -3.81
C VAL A 152 -9.16 2.52 -5.01
N SER A 153 -9.63 2.90 -6.19
CA SER A 153 -9.18 2.32 -7.45
C SER A 153 -8.51 3.37 -8.33
N LEU A 154 -7.80 2.92 -9.36
CA LEU A 154 -7.06 3.77 -10.30
C LEU A 154 -7.49 3.56 -11.77
N HIS A 155 -8.60 2.84 -12.00
CA HIS A 155 -9.02 2.41 -13.33
C HIS A 155 -9.64 3.51 -14.21
N SER A 156 -10.06 4.62 -13.62
CA SER A 156 -10.70 5.72 -14.37
C SER A 156 -10.28 7.10 -13.83
N PRO A 157 -10.42 8.17 -14.64
CA PRO A 157 -10.12 9.54 -14.19
C PRO A 157 -10.93 9.98 -12.95
N ALA A 158 -12.16 9.48 -12.81
CA ALA A 158 -12.98 9.75 -11.62
C ALA A 158 -12.39 9.11 -10.37
N GLU A 159 -12.00 7.84 -10.46
CA GLU A 159 -11.38 7.09 -9.37
C GLU A 159 -9.98 7.64 -9.02
N VAL A 160 -9.20 8.06 -10.01
CA VAL A 160 -7.91 8.75 -9.76
C VAL A 160 -8.10 10.02 -8.92
N ARG A 161 -9.16 10.82 -9.17
CA ARG A 161 -9.48 11.99 -8.33
C ARG A 161 -9.88 11.61 -6.90
N LYS A 162 -10.63 10.51 -6.72
CA LYS A 162 -10.97 9.98 -5.38
C LYS A 162 -9.70 9.50 -4.67
N ALA A 163 -8.84 8.77 -5.37
CA ALA A 163 -7.56 8.31 -4.84
C ALA A 163 -6.68 9.49 -4.37
N LYS A 164 -6.59 10.56 -5.14
CA LYS A 164 -5.87 11.78 -4.73
C LYS A 164 -6.47 12.42 -3.48
N LYS A 165 -7.81 12.45 -3.37
CA LYS A 165 -8.48 12.93 -2.17
C LYS A 165 -8.16 12.06 -0.95
N ALA A 166 -8.18 10.73 -1.10
CA ALA A 166 -7.84 9.78 -0.03
C ALA A 166 -6.41 10.00 0.49
N ILE A 167 -5.43 10.16 -0.42
CA ILE A 167 -4.05 10.49 -0.04
C ILE A 167 -3.98 11.79 0.76
N ARG A 168 -4.68 12.84 0.30
CA ARG A 168 -4.72 14.13 1.01
C ARG A 168 -5.29 13.97 2.42
N THR A 169 -6.41 13.26 2.56
CA THR A 169 -7.02 12.99 3.88
C THR A 169 -6.07 12.19 4.78
N ALA A 170 -5.36 11.19 4.26
CA ALA A 170 -4.39 10.43 5.05
C ALA A 170 -3.28 11.32 5.60
N PHE A 171 -2.73 12.21 4.79
CA PHE A 171 -1.73 13.18 5.29
C PHE A 171 -2.32 14.21 6.25
N GLU A 172 -3.57 14.64 6.08
CA GLU A 172 -4.25 15.51 7.05
C GLU A 172 -4.44 14.85 8.42
N VAL A 173 -4.74 13.55 8.44
CA VAL A 173 -4.79 12.75 9.67
C VAL A 173 -3.44 12.75 10.36
N GLN A 174 -2.36 12.59 9.60
CA GLN A 174 -0.99 12.63 10.13
C GLN A 174 -0.61 14.01 10.65
N GLU A 175 -0.90 15.11 9.94
CA GLU A 175 -0.67 16.49 10.36
C GLU A 175 -1.34 16.81 11.69
N LYS A 176 -2.59 16.37 11.82
CA LYS A 176 -3.39 16.55 13.03
C LYS A 176 -3.02 15.56 14.15
N LYS A 177 -2.06 14.68 13.91
CA LYS A 177 -1.60 13.65 14.85
C LYS A 177 -2.74 12.81 15.44
N LEU A 178 -3.78 12.50 14.63
CA LEU A 178 -4.99 11.82 15.10
C LEU A 178 -4.78 10.32 15.34
N GLY A 179 -4.02 9.64 14.47
CA GLY A 179 -3.78 8.21 14.54
C GLY A 179 -3.16 7.67 13.27
N PHE A 180 -3.32 6.36 13.06
CA PHE A 180 -2.83 5.68 11.89
C PHE A 180 -3.77 5.88 10.70
N ALA A 181 -3.21 6.15 9.52
CA ALA A 181 -3.96 6.31 8.28
C ALA A 181 -3.54 5.25 7.25
N PHE A 182 -4.51 4.65 6.58
CA PHE A 182 -4.31 3.58 5.63
C PHE A 182 -5.11 3.82 4.36
N VAL A 183 -4.47 3.74 3.19
CA VAL A 183 -5.13 3.81 1.89
C VAL A 183 -4.71 2.61 1.04
N GLU A 184 -5.68 1.76 0.71
CA GLU A 184 -5.50 0.64 -0.22
C GLU A 184 -5.84 1.09 -1.64
N PHE A 185 -4.91 0.86 -2.56
CA PHE A 185 -5.11 1.09 -3.98
C PHE A 185 -5.31 -0.25 -4.69
N LEU A 186 -6.50 -0.48 -5.21
CA LEU A 186 -6.72 -1.57 -6.15
C LEU A 186 -5.98 -1.22 -7.44
N SER A 187 -4.99 -2.02 -7.75
CA SER A 187 -4.06 -1.81 -8.86
C SER A 187 -3.99 -3.03 -9.75
N THR A 188 -3.44 -2.85 -10.93
CA THR A 188 -3.27 -3.94 -11.89
C THR A 188 -1.83 -4.46 -11.90
N CYS A 189 -1.65 -5.73 -12.27
CA CYS A 189 -0.35 -6.30 -12.64
C CYS A 189 -0.46 -6.96 -14.02
N PRO A 190 -0.52 -6.17 -15.13
CA PRO A 190 -0.78 -6.72 -16.47
C PRO A 190 0.18 -7.85 -16.85
N THR A 191 1.46 -7.70 -16.54
CA THR A 191 2.50 -8.69 -16.84
C THR A 191 2.20 -10.06 -16.24
N ASN A 192 1.88 -10.11 -14.94
CA ASN A 192 1.64 -11.39 -14.26
C ASN A 192 0.19 -11.87 -14.38
N TRP A 193 -0.74 -11.00 -14.77
CA TRP A 193 -2.09 -11.41 -15.14
C TRP A 193 -2.19 -11.89 -16.58
N GLY A 194 -1.12 -11.69 -17.40
CA GLY A 194 -1.12 -12.04 -18.82
C GLY A 194 -2.07 -11.20 -19.66
N LEU A 195 -2.34 -9.97 -19.24
CA LEU A 195 -3.27 -9.04 -19.88
C LEU A 195 -2.55 -7.83 -20.47
N SER A 196 -3.15 -7.19 -21.47
CA SER A 196 -2.72 -5.87 -21.88
C SER A 196 -3.04 -4.84 -20.76
N PRO A 197 -2.31 -3.71 -20.66
CA PRO A 197 -2.60 -2.68 -19.66
C PRO A 197 -4.04 -2.19 -19.68
N VAL A 198 -4.66 -2.12 -20.87
CA VAL A 198 -6.06 -1.70 -21.02
C VAL A 198 -7.01 -2.78 -20.50
N ALA A 199 -6.82 -4.04 -20.97
CA ALA A 199 -7.66 -5.15 -20.52
C ALA A 199 -7.57 -5.41 -19.01
N ALA A 200 -6.43 -5.10 -18.39
CA ALA A 200 -6.26 -5.24 -16.96
C ALA A 200 -7.06 -4.20 -16.14
N LEU A 201 -7.60 -3.16 -16.76
CA LEU A 201 -8.50 -2.22 -16.08
C LEU A 201 -9.93 -2.75 -15.95
N ASP A 202 -10.30 -3.73 -16.78
CA ASP A 202 -11.63 -4.33 -16.81
C ASP A 202 -11.69 -5.64 -16.00
N PHE A 203 -10.55 -6.11 -15.48
CA PHE A 203 -10.40 -7.31 -14.65
C PHE A 203 -10.78 -7.00 -13.20
#